data_d2a6322ddea5ea8a66dc2a8f4023f598
#
_entry.id   d2a6322ddea5ea8a66dc2a8f4023f598
#
_cell.length_a   1.000
_cell.length_b   1.000
_cell.length_c   1.000
_cell.angle_alpha   90.00
_cell.angle_beta   90.00
_cell.angle_gamma   90.00
#
_symmetry.space_group_name_H-M   'P 1'
#
loop_
_entity.id
_entity.type
_entity.pdbx_description
1 polymer ?
#
loop_
_entity_poly.entity_id
_entity_poly.type
_entity_poly.pdbx_seq_one_letter_code
_entity_poly.pdbx_strand_id
1 'polypeptide(L)'
;MYADAVLSVFSQRYSSARDKFINNVETSSIIERLTHHSHPLKGPKNEKLFCDIAWAGNPKAENIVVLVSGLHGVEGGAGSAIQADFVTRYRRLPQDVCVVLVHAINPWGFAWASRGDEQGVDVNRNFVDFNSDLPASKAAKIWQELEQGKTDIATVAQDREKFDLL
;
A
#
# COMPACT_ATOMS: atom_id res chain seq x y z
N MET A 1 10.10 -23.67 -14.39
CA MET A 1 10.18 -22.53 -15.33
C MET A 1 9.14 -21.44 -15.04
N TYR A 2 7.82 -21.69 -15.05
CA TYR A 2 6.84 -20.63 -14.80
C TYR A 2 6.74 -20.26 -13.31
N ALA A 3 6.76 -21.25 -12.42
CA ALA A 3 6.73 -21.04 -10.96
C ALA A 3 7.95 -20.27 -10.45
N ASP A 4 9.13 -20.54 -10.98
CA ASP A 4 10.37 -19.86 -10.56
C ASP A 4 10.36 -18.38 -10.96
N ALA A 5 9.79 -18.04 -12.11
CA ALA A 5 9.64 -16.65 -12.55
C ALA A 5 8.68 -15.86 -11.65
N VAL A 6 7.57 -16.48 -11.22
CA VAL A 6 6.62 -15.84 -10.28
C VAL A 6 7.25 -15.64 -8.91
N LEU A 7 7.97 -16.65 -8.40
CA LEU A 7 8.66 -16.57 -7.11
C LEU A 7 9.79 -15.53 -7.11
N SER A 8 10.41 -15.28 -8.25
CA SER A 8 11.51 -14.30 -8.37
C SER A 8 11.05 -12.85 -8.09
N VAL A 9 9.80 -12.50 -8.44
CA VAL A 9 9.25 -11.15 -8.23
C VAL A 9 8.59 -10.99 -6.86
N PHE A 10 8.18 -12.08 -6.21
CA PHE A 10 7.53 -12.03 -4.89
C PHE A 10 8.50 -11.71 -3.77
N SER A 11 8.06 -10.91 -2.80
CA SER A 11 8.76 -10.65 -1.54
C SER A 11 7.77 -10.38 -0.42
N GLN A 12 7.95 -11.05 0.71
CA GLN A 12 7.10 -10.86 1.88
C GLN A 12 7.42 -9.57 2.65
N ARG A 13 8.67 -9.08 2.55
CA ARG A 13 9.14 -7.91 3.28
C ARG A 13 9.04 -6.67 2.41
N TYR A 14 8.56 -5.59 2.97
CA TYR A 14 8.44 -4.30 2.31
C TYR A 14 9.75 -3.86 1.62
N SER A 15 10.89 -3.86 2.34
CA SER A 15 12.16 -3.42 1.78
C SER A 15 12.56 -4.18 0.52
N SER A 16 12.52 -5.52 0.59
CA SER A 16 12.86 -6.37 -0.57
C SER A 16 11.84 -6.24 -1.71
N ALA A 17 10.57 -6.04 -1.39
CA ALA A 17 9.52 -5.81 -2.40
C ALA A 17 9.75 -4.48 -3.11
N ARG A 18 10.05 -3.41 -2.34
CA ARG A 18 10.37 -2.10 -2.87
C ARG A 18 11.62 -2.11 -3.75
N ASP A 19 12.71 -2.73 -3.29
CA ASP A 19 13.95 -2.83 -4.05
C ASP A 19 13.71 -3.52 -5.42
N LYS A 20 12.94 -4.61 -5.44
CA LYS A 20 12.57 -5.29 -6.69
C LYS A 20 11.73 -4.39 -7.60
N PHE A 21 10.71 -3.71 -7.03
CA PHE A 21 9.87 -2.81 -7.81
C PHE A 21 10.71 -1.68 -8.44
N ILE A 22 11.54 -0.99 -7.65
CA ILE A 22 12.37 0.11 -8.13
C ILE A 22 13.35 -0.37 -9.21
N ASN A 23 14.10 -1.47 -8.97
CA ASN A 23 15.02 -2.01 -9.96
C ASN A 23 14.33 -2.35 -11.28
N ASN A 24 13.12 -2.94 -11.23
CA ASN A 24 12.37 -3.27 -12.43
C ASN A 24 11.86 -2.01 -13.16
N VAL A 25 11.39 -1.01 -12.41
CA VAL A 25 10.92 0.27 -12.95
C VAL A 25 12.07 1.02 -13.64
N GLU A 26 13.23 1.13 -13.01
CA GLU A 26 14.40 1.86 -13.55
C GLU A 26 14.99 1.21 -14.81
N THR A 27 14.80 -0.10 -14.96
CA THR A 27 15.28 -0.84 -16.15
C THR A 27 14.23 -1.03 -17.24
N SER A 28 13.00 -0.62 -16.99
CA SER A 28 11.87 -0.85 -17.91
C SER A 28 11.75 0.24 -18.97
N SER A 29 11.62 -0.17 -20.22
CA SER A 29 11.46 0.76 -21.37
C SER A 29 10.10 1.42 -21.48
N ILE A 30 9.11 1.00 -20.66
CA ILE A 30 7.76 1.59 -20.69
C ILE A 30 7.57 2.69 -19.65
N ILE A 31 8.54 2.88 -18.74
CA ILE A 31 8.42 3.84 -17.65
C ILE A 31 8.88 5.22 -18.09
N GLU A 32 8.00 6.18 -17.99
CA GLU A 32 8.24 7.58 -18.35
C GLU A 32 8.61 8.44 -17.12
N ARG A 33 8.12 8.04 -15.95
CA ARG A 33 8.31 8.80 -14.73
C ARG A 33 8.26 7.91 -13.49
N LEU A 34 9.09 8.22 -12.50
CA LEU A 34 9.06 7.64 -11.15
C LEU A 34 9.15 8.77 -10.12
N THR A 35 8.32 8.70 -9.08
CA THR A 35 8.39 9.60 -7.91
C THR A 35 8.33 8.81 -6.62
N HIS A 36 8.99 9.35 -5.58
CA HIS A 36 9.08 8.75 -4.26
C HIS A 36 8.44 9.69 -3.23
N HIS A 37 7.47 9.19 -2.49
CA HIS A 37 6.78 9.93 -1.44
C HIS A 37 7.13 9.31 -0.10
N SER A 38 7.94 10.03 0.71
CA SER A 38 8.38 9.52 2.01
C SER A 38 7.25 9.52 3.02
N HIS A 39 7.13 8.41 3.76
CA HIS A 39 6.27 8.32 4.94
C HIS A 39 6.98 8.98 6.15
N PRO A 40 6.26 9.67 7.04
CA PRO A 40 6.88 10.33 8.20
C PRO A 40 7.47 9.35 9.21
N LEU A 41 6.86 8.19 9.37
CA LEU A 41 7.34 7.14 10.28
C LEU A 41 8.26 6.16 9.58
N LYS A 42 8.97 5.36 10.39
CA LYS A 42 9.91 4.35 9.93
C LYS A 42 9.36 2.94 10.09
N GLY A 43 9.95 2.00 9.37
CA GLY A 43 9.68 0.58 9.49
C GLY A 43 10.31 -0.06 10.73
N PRO A 44 10.02 -1.35 10.98
CA PRO A 44 10.45 -2.07 12.19
C PRO A 44 11.97 -2.21 12.35
N LYS A 45 12.74 -2.01 11.27
CA LYS A 45 14.20 -2.00 11.28
C LYS A 45 14.79 -0.59 11.17
N ASN A 46 14.01 0.44 11.54
CA ASN A 46 14.37 1.85 11.43
C ASN A 46 14.62 2.31 9.98
N GLU A 47 14.19 1.56 8.99
CA GLU A 47 14.26 1.91 7.57
C GLU A 47 13.25 3.00 7.22
N LYS A 48 13.61 3.82 6.21
CA LYS A 48 12.69 4.80 5.62
C LYS A 48 11.63 4.10 4.80
N LEU A 49 10.41 4.58 4.89
CA LEU A 49 9.27 4.07 4.16
C LEU A 49 8.85 5.06 3.07
N PHE A 50 8.39 4.54 1.94
CA PHE A 50 7.97 5.32 0.78
C PHE A 50 6.74 4.70 0.12
N CYS A 51 5.87 5.55 -0.41
CA CYS A 51 4.97 5.21 -1.48
C CYS A 51 5.62 5.65 -2.79
N ASP A 52 5.89 4.71 -3.68
CA ASP A 52 6.53 4.98 -4.97
C ASP A 52 5.48 4.98 -6.09
N ILE A 53 5.49 5.99 -6.96
CA ILE A 53 4.53 6.08 -8.06
C ILE A 53 5.30 6.10 -9.38
N ALA A 54 4.99 5.12 -10.25
CA ALA A 54 5.56 5.02 -11.57
C ALA A 54 4.47 5.18 -12.65
N TRP A 55 4.81 5.92 -13.71
CA TRP A 55 3.95 6.12 -14.89
C TRP A 55 4.52 5.32 -16.04
N ALA A 56 3.74 4.35 -16.54
CA ALA A 56 4.06 3.55 -17.70
C ALA A 56 3.23 4.00 -18.91
N GLY A 57 3.88 4.17 -20.07
CA GLY A 57 3.26 4.66 -21.29
C GLY A 57 3.06 6.18 -21.29
N ASN A 58 2.27 6.68 -22.23
CA ASN A 58 2.09 8.11 -22.45
C ASN A 58 1.34 8.79 -21.28
N PRO A 59 1.97 9.70 -20.51
CA PRO A 59 1.31 10.38 -19.39
C PRO A 59 0.15 11.31 -19.82
N LYS A 60 0.02 11.59 -21.12
CA LYS A 60 -1.06 12.39 -21.71
C LYS A 60 -2.12 11.52 -22.40
N ALA A 61 -2.09 10.20 -22.16
CA ALA A 61 -3.08 9.28 -22.71
C ALA A 61 -4.49 9.59 -22.20
N GLU A 62 -5.48 9.34 -23.03
CA GLU A 62 -6.89 9.53 -22.67
C GLU A 62 -7.37 8.49 -21.63
N ASN A 63 -6.81 7.28 -21.71
CA ASN A 63 -7.18 6.18 -20.82
C ASN A 63 -6.11 5.99 -19.75
N ILE A 64 -6.50 6.14 -18.48
CA ILE A 64 -5.60 5.95 -17.35
C ILE A 64 -6.07 4.74 -16.55
N VAL A 65 -5.17 3.77 -16.36
CA VAL A 65 -5.36 2.62 -15.48
C VAL A 65 -4.49 2.82 -14.23
N VAL A 66 -5.11 2.77 -13.06
CA VAL A 66 -4.38 2.91 -11.79
C VAL A 66 -4.30 1.54 -11.10
N LEU A 67 -3.09 1.06 -10.88
CA LEU A 67 -2.80 -0.17 -10.15
C LEU A 67 -2.21 0.18 -8.79
N VAL A 68 -2.94 -0.17 -7.73
CA VAL A 68 -2.52 0.12 -6.34
C VAL A 68 -2.12 -1.17 -5.65
N SER A 69 -0.99 -1.16 -4.94
CA SER A 69 -0.55 -2.27 -4.09
C SER A 69 -0.34 -1.84 -2.64
N GLY A 70 -0.37 -2.80 -1.72
CA GLY A 70 -0.05 -2.58 -0.31
C GLY A 70 -1.04 -1.68 0.42
N LEU A 71 -2.32 -1.70 0.03
CA LEU A 71 -3.39 -1.01 0.76
C LEU A 71 -3.59 -1.65 2.13
N HIS A 72 -3.75 -2.99 2.17
CA HIS A 72 -3.56 -3.77 3.37
C HIS A 72 -2.12 -4.30 3.37
N GLY A 73 -1.36 -3.99 4.40
CA GLY A 73 0.07 -4.30 4.43
C GLY A 73 0.38 -5.79 4.39
N VAL A 74 -0.43 -6.63 5.04
CA VAL A 74 -0.25 -8.10 5.04
C VAL A 74 -0.33 -8.71 3.63
N GLU A 75 -1.04 -8.06 2.70
CA GLU A 75 -1.24 -8.49 1.31
C GLU A 75 -0.24 -7.80 0.36
N GLY A 76 0.58 -6.88 0.88
CA GLY A 76 1.46 -6.01 0.10
C GLY A 76 2.42 -6.76 -0.83
N GLY A 77 2.92 -7.91 -0.38
CA GLY A 77 3.83 -8.74 -1.17
C GLY A 77 3.23 -9.26 -2.47
N ALA A 78 1.95 -9.63 -2.47
CA ALA A 78 1.25 -10.10 -3.67
C ALA A 78 1.05 -8.97 -4.68
N GLY A 79 0.51 -7.82 -4.23
CA GLY A 79 0.31 -6.66 -5.10
C GLY A 79 1.62 -6.11 -5.66
N SER A 80 2.67 -6.04 -4.84
CA SER A 80 4.02 -5.66 -5.27
C SER A 80 4.56 -6.58 -6.36
N ALA A 81 4.42 -7.90 -6.20
CA ALA A 81 4.87 -8.87 -7.18
C ALA A 81 4.15 -8.71 -8.53
N ILE A 82 2.84 -8.46 -8.52
CA ILE A 82 2.06 -8.20 -9.74
C ILE A 82 2.56 -6.96 -10.46
N GLN A 83 2.83 -5.87 -9.74
CA GLN A 83 3.35 -4.63 -10.32
C GLN A 83 4.77 -4.83 -10.86
N ALA A 84 5.65 -5.50 -10.12
CA ALA A 84 7.01 -5.82 -10.56
C ALA A 84 7.02 -6.70 -11.81
N ASP A 85 6.15 -7.72 -11.88
CA ASP A 85 6.00 -8.58 -13.04
C ASP A 85 5.46 -7.79 -14.26
N PHE A 86 4.48 -6.92 -14.04
CA PHE A 86 3.91 -6.07 -15.09
C PHE A 86 5.00 -5.27 -15.82
N VAL A 87 5.85 -4.54 -15.10
CA VAL A 87 6.88 -3.70 -15.72
C VAL A 87 7.99 -4.50 -16.42
N THR A 88 8.18 -5.77 -16.06
CA THR A 88 9.14 -6.66 -16.74
C THR A 88 8.58 -7.31 -17.99
N ARG A 89 7.28 -7.58 -18.03
CA ARG A 89 6.63 -8.27 -19.15
C ARG A 89 6.34 -7.37 -20.34
N TYR A 90 5.88 -6.15 -20.07
CA TYR A 90 5.48 -5.23 -21.12
C TYR A 90 6.68 -4.44 -21.63
N ARG A 91 6.81 -4.34 -22.97
CA ARG A 91 7.86 -3.57 -23.65
C ARG A 91 7.30 -2.32 -24.29
N ARG A 92 6.00 -2.26 -24.48
CA ARG A 92 5.24 -1.12 -24.98
C ARG A 92 3.79 -1.22 -24.52
N LEU A 93 3.13 -0.08 -24.40
CA LEU A 93 1.70 0.04 -24.16
C LEU A 93 1.05 0.70 -25.40
N PRO A 94 -0.30 0.58 -25.57
CA PRO A 94 -1.04 1.37 -26.54
C PRO A 94 -0.79 2.87 -26.32
N GLN A 95 -0.80 3.66 -27.39
CA GLN A 95 -0.49 5.10 -27.29
C GLN A 95 -1.53 5.90 -26.51
N ASP A 96 -2.77 5.41 -26.47
CA ASP A 96 -3.91 5.98 -25.75
C ASP A 96 -4.06 5.47 -24.32
N VAL A 97 -3.10 4.71 -23.80
CA VAL A 97 -3.13 4.13 -22.45
C VAL A 97 -1.91 4.58 -21.64
N CYS A 98 -2.18 5.03 -20.42
CA CYS A 98 -1.19 5.21 -19.36
C CYS A 98 -1.54 4.31 -18.18
N VAL A 99 -0.56 3.60 -17.64
CA VAL A 99 -0.71 2.81 -16.41
C VAL A 99 0.06 3.49 -15.28
N VAL A 100 -0.64 3.89 -14.23
CA VAL A 100 -0.06 4.47 -13.01
C VAL A 100 0.05 3.37 -11.97
N LEU A 101 1.26 3.04 -11.58
CA LEU A 101 1.58 2.04 -10.57
C LEU A 101 1.84 2.76 -9.25
N VAL A 102 0.97 2.55 -8.25
CA VAL A 102 1.13 3.08 -6.89
C VAL A 102 1.64 1.95 -6.00
N HIS A 103 2.92 1.94 -5.77
CA HIS A 103 3.62 0.91 -4.97
C HIS A 103 3.93 1.45 -3.61
N ALA A 104 3.56 0.91 -2.74
CA ALA A 104 2.82 0.51 -1.57
C ALA A 104 2.15 1.76 -1.00
N ILE A 105 0.85 1.92 -1.22
CA ILE A 105 0.10 3.11 -0.78
C ILE A 105 0.08 3.24 0.75
N ASN A 106 0.11 2.12 1.48
CA ASN A 106 0.30 2.05 2.92
C ASN A 106 1.65 1.38 3.25
N PRO A 107 2.78 2.10 3.10
CA PRO A 107 4.10 1.51 3.28
C PRO A 107 4.37 1.13 4.73
N TRP A 108 3.73 1.81 5.69
CA TRP A 108 3.83 1.47 7.11
C TRP A 108 3.15 0.12 7.38
N GLY A 109 1.90 -0.04 6.96
CA GLY A 109 1.18 -1.31 7.11
C GLY A 109 1.93 -2.47 6.46
N PHE A 110 2.54 -2.27 5.27
CA PHE A 110 3.32 -3.32 4.61
C PHE A 110 4.57 -3.69 5.43
N ALA A 111 5.32 -2.70 5.93
CA ALA A 111 6.54 -2.94 6.69
C ALA A 111 6.27 -3.62 8.06
N TRP A 112 5.18 -3.25 8.72
CA TRP A 112 4.77 -3.78 10.02
C TRP A 112 3.84 -5.00 9.94
N ALA A 113 3.54 -5.48 8.73
CA ALA A 113 2.57 -6.56 8.48
C ALA A 113 1.20 -6.28 9.13
N SER A 114 0.76 -5.03 9.08
CA SER A 114 -0.51 -4.55 9.60
C SER A 114 -1.56 -4.47 8.48
N ARG A 115 -2.82 -4.77 8.80
CA ARG A 115 -3.93 -4.51 7.90
C ARG A 115 -4.17 -3.01 7.70
N GLY A 116 -4.20 -2.26 8.81
CA GLY A 116 -4.41 -0.81 8.84
C GLY A 116 -3.11 -0.01 8.67
N ASP A 117 -3.26 1.29 8.74
CA ASP A 117 -2.16 2.25 8.81
C ASP A 117 -1.58 2.36 10.24
N GLU A 118 -0.71 3.34 10.48
CA GLU A 118 -0.08 3.59 11.78
C GLU A 118 -1.04 4.07 12.86
N GLN A 119 -2.27 4.42 12.50
CA GLN A 119 -3.34 4.80 13.44
C GLN A 119 -4.36 3.67 13.64
N GLY A 120 -4.11 2.50 13.04
CA GLY A 120 -5.03 1.36 13.09
C GLY A 120 -6.23 1.48 12.14
N VAL A 121 -6.22 2.48 11.24
CA VAL A 121 -7.31 2.71 10.29
C VAL A 121 -7.23 1.75 9.12
N ASP A 122 -8.30 1.02 8.83
CA ASP A 122 -8.44 0.28 7.56
C ASP A 122 -8.75 1.26 6.44
N VAL A 123 -7.72 1.60 5.65
CA VAL A 123 -7.81 2.56 4.54
C VAL A 123 -8.86 2.13 3.52
N ASN A 124 -9.10 0.81 3.36
CA ASN A 124 -10.11 0.27 2.44
C ASN A 124 -11.56 0.32 3.00
N ARG A 125 -11.76 0.80 4.23
CA ARG A 125 -13.08 1.05 4.82
C ARG A 125 -13.37 2.54 4.96
N ASN A 126 -12.45 3.39 4.52
CA ASN A 126 -12.48 4.83 4.75
C ASN A 126 -12.81 5.63 3.47
N PHE A 127 -13.61 5.05 2.58
CA PHE A 127 -14.15 5.75 1.41
C PHE A 127 -15.42 6.49 1.80
N VAL A 128 -15.30 7.77 1.96
CA VAL A 128 -16.38 8.68 2.38
C VAL A 128 -16.52 9.81 1.37
N ASP A 129 -17.63 10.53 1.40
CA ASP A 129 -17.75 11.79 0.69
C ASP A 129 -16.93 12.85 1.42
N PHE A 130 -15.74 13.15 0.89
CA PHE A 130 -14.83 14.15 1.45
C PHE A 130 -15.34 15.61 1.37
N ASN A 131 -16.48 15.85 0.70
CA ASN A 131 -17.14 17.15 0.68
C ASN A 131 -18.20 17.29 1.79
N SER A 132 -18.42 16.22 2.56
CA SER A 132 -19.35 16.16 3.69
C SER A 132 -18.60 16.08 5.01
N ASP A 133 -19.30 16.36 6.13
CA ASP A 133 -18.76 16.11 7.45
C ASP A 133 -18.45 14.60 7.60
N LEU A 134 -17.21 14.29 8.01
CA LEU A 134 -16.79 12.91 8.18
C LEU A 134 -17.50 12.28 9.38
N PRO A 135 -18.03 11.07 9.26
CA PRO A 135 -18.64 10.38 10.39
C PRO A 135 -17.61 10.11 11.48
N ALA A 136 -17.97 10.34 12.72
CA ALA A 136 -17.13 10.00 13.85
C ALA A 136 -16.95 8.47 13.93
N SER A 137 -15.71 8.00 13.88
CA SER A 137 -15.41 6.58 14.03
C SER A 137 -15.42 6.19 15.51
N LYS A 138 -16.33 5.31 15.91
CA LYS A 138 -16.35 4.74 17.27
C LYS A 138 -15.09 3.92 17.53
N ALA A 139 -14.64 3.14 16.54
CA ALA A 139 -13.40 2.33 16.63
C ALA A 139 -12.16 3.21 16.85
N ALA A 140 -12.02 4.31 16.09
CA ALA A 140 -10.91 5.24 16.28
C ALA A 140 -10.88 5.86 17.69
N LYS A 141 -12.06 6.14 18.28
CA LYS A 141 -12.15 6.64 19.65
C LYS A 141 -11.67 5.59 20.67
N ILE A 142 -12.12 4.35 20.52
CA ILE A 142 -11.67 3.24 21.40
C ILE A 142 -10.16 3.04 21.27
N TRP A 143 -9.62 3.09 20.05
CA TRP A 143 -8.19 2.97 19.80
C TRP A 143 -7.39 4.09 20.49
N GLN A 144 -7.84 5.34 20.38
CA GLN A 144 -7.21 6.46 21.08
C GLN A 144 -7.26 6.32 22.62
N GLU A 145 -8.35 5.78 23.15
CA GLU A 145 -8.48 5.52 24.60
C GLU A 145 -7.49 4.43 25.05
N LEU A 146 -7.25 3.39 24.23
CA LEU A 146 -6.24 2.36 24.47
C LEU A 146 -4.82 2.95 24.46
N GLU A 147 -4.47 3.73 23.43
CA GLU A 147 -3.15 4.38 23.32
C GLU A 147 -2.87 5.36 24.47
N GLN A 148 -3.91 6.05 24.94
CA GLN A 148 -3.80 6.98 26.07
C GLN A 148 -3.84 6.30 27.44
N GLY A 149 -3.95 4.96 27.49
CA GLY A 149 -4.09 4.21 28.73
C GLY A 149 -5.37 4.49 29.52
N LYS A 150 -6.39 5.03 28.87
CA LYS A 150 -7.71 5.31 29.48
C LYS A 150 -8.60 4.08 29.56
N THR A 151 -8.28 3.06 28.79
CA THR A 151 -8.89 1.73 28.80
C THR A 151 -7.83 0.69 28.46
N ASP A 152 -8.15 -0.58 28.57
CA ASP A 152 -7.27 -1.70 28.19
C ASP A 152 -8.03 -2.71 27.34
N ILE A 153 -7.26 -3.60 26.67
CA ILE A 153 -7.81 -4.61 25.76
C ILE A 153 -8.76 -5.56 26.51
N ALA A 154 -8.48 -5.90 27.78
CA ALA A 154 -9.34 -6.80 28.55
C ALA A 154 -10.71 -6.16 28.82
N THR A 155 -10.73 -4.88 29.15
CA THR A 155 -11.96 -4.11 29.34
C THR A 155 -12.74 -3.98 28.04
N VAL A 156 -12.06 -3.70 26.92
CA VAL A 156 -12.70 -3.62 25.58
C VAL A 156 -13.26 -4.99 25.17
N ALA A 157 -12.52 -6.09 25.44
CA ALA A 157 -12.95 -7.43 25.10
C ALA A 157 -14.16 -7.95 25.91
N GLN A 158 -14.40 -7.40 27.11
CA GLN A 158 -15.58 -7.67 27.92
C GLN A 158 -16.82 -6.93 27.41
N ASP A 159 -16.62 -5.81 26.72
CA ASP A 159 -17.67 -5.03 26.08
C ASP A 159 -17.81 -5.48 24.61
N ARG A 160 -18.72 -6.43 24.36
CA ARG A 160 -18.90 -7.05 23.04
C ARG A 160 -19.20 -6.00 21.96
N GLU A 161 -19.97 -4.98 22.29
CA GLU A 161 -20.30 -3.91 21.32
C GLU A 161 -19.05 -3.12 20.92
N LYS A 162 -18.11 -2.89 21.84
CA LYS A 162 -16.83 -2.24 21.55
C LYS A 162 -15.85 -3.14 20.83
N PHE A 163 -15.82 -4.43 21.20
CA PHE A 163 -14.92 -5.40 20.57
C PHE A 163 -15.24 -5.63 19.09
N ASP A 164 -16.52 -5.70 18.74
CA ASP A 164 -16.97 -5.88 17.36
C ASP A 164 -16.66 -4.65 16.45
N LEU A 165 -16.16 -3.54 17.04
CA LEU A 165 -15.76 -2.33 16.32
C LEU A 165 -14.24 -2.27 16.03
N LEU A 166 -13.42 -3.12 16.66
CA LEU A 166 -11.96 -3.20 16.46
C LEU A 166 -11.65 -4.18 15.34
#